data_13f2489d41a084d0201ffb7ded36415c
#
_entry.id   13f2489d41a084d0201ffb7ded36415c
#
_cell.length_a   1.000
_cell.length_b   1.000
_cell.length_c   1.000
_cell.angle_alpha   90.00
_cell.angle_beta   90.00
_cell.angle_gamma   90.00
#
_symmetry.space_group_name_H-M   'P 1'
#
loop_
_entity.id
_entity.type
_entity.pdbx_description
1 polymer ?
#
loop_
_entity_poly.entity_id
_entity_poly.type
_entity_poly.pdbx_seq_one_letter_code
_entity_poly.pdbx_strand_id
1 'polypeptide(L)'
;MFFSRRLGAAAIRRAGRASLRSYDVVIVGAGVAGLSCARTLQAAGLDLLVIDAADGVGGRVRTDVCDGFLLDRGFQVLLTAYPEARRMLDYDRLRLRRFYPGALVRYSGKWRRVADPMRRPFAGALSVFNPIGSLADKLRVGRLRFSGGRRHATGPEKDTLRALREEGFSDAMIERFLRPFLGGVFLETELRTTARKFASVWRRFAAGDIAVPAEGMGRIPEQLAAELPEGALCLGSRVEALGPGGVRLSDGESIAAANVVIATEAGEAARLLDGRLDPPEFNGVSCLYFEAPTPPLREPILALNGDGTGPINNLTVMSEVSACYAPEGKALVSATVLKAWASETPVLERAVRAQFRDWFGEQANAWKLLRHYRIKHAVPFQTSSPLVAPRVRKGVYVCGDHCDVASLDSAMASGRAAAACLLEERAARA
;
A
#
# COMPACT_ATOMS: atom_id res chain seq x y z
N MET A 1 24.83 -10.80 13.90
CA MET A 1 25.59 -11.41 12.79
C MET A 1 24.60 -11.70 11.68
N PHE A 2 24.39 -10.78 10.76
CA PHE A 2 23.27 -10.79 9.81
C PHE A 2 23.75 -11.24 8.43
N PHE A 3 23.14 -12.29 7.93
CA PHE A 3 23.36 -12.80 6.58
C PHE A 3 22.70 -11.86 5.55
N SER A 4 23.44 -10.84 5.12
CA SER A 4 23.23 -10.19 3.84
C SER A 4 23.94 -11.04 2.78
N ARG A 5 23.35 -12.16 2.39
CA ARG A 5 23.75 -12.79 1.13
C ARG A 5 23.09 -12.01 0.01
N ARG A 6 23.89 -11.18 -0.66
CA ARG A 6 23.60 -10.72 -2.02
C ARG A 6 23.36 -11.97 -2.87
N LEU A 7 22.10 -12.29 -3.12
CA LEU A 7 21.73 -13.20 -4.21
C LEU A 7 21.99 -12.40 -5.49
N GLY A 8 23.23 -12.47 -5.94
CA GLY A 8 23.68 -11.75 -7.12
C GLY A 8 23.14 -12.41 -8.38
N ALA A 9 22.93 -11.59 -9.41
CA ALA A 9 22.72 -11.96 -10.82
C ALA A 9 23.77 -12.95 -11.39
N ALA A 10 24.71 -13.41 -10.59
CA ALA A 10 25.76 -14.38 -10.94
C ALA A 10 25.27 -15.83 -10.93
N ALA A 11 24.12 -16.16 -10.32
CA ALA A 11 23.67 -17.55 -10.25
C ALA A 11 23.08 -18.08 -11.57
N ILE A 12 22.55 -17.18 -12.42
CA ILE A 12 22.02 -17.56 -13.75
C ILE A 12 23.13 -17.58 -14.84
N ARG A 13 24.24 -16.86 -14.64
CA ARG A 13 25.35 -16.84 -15.61
C ARG A 13 26.22 -18.11 -15.70
N ARG A 14 25.94 -19.17 -14.93
CA ARG A 14 26.71 -20.43 -14.93
C ARG A 14 26.09 -21.60 -15.69
N ALA A 15 24.92 -21.42 -16.27
CA ALA A 15 24.42 -22.41 -17.25
C ALA A 15 24.85 -21.99 -18.65
N GLY A 16 26.06 -22.22 -18.97
CA GLY A 16 26.53 -22.19 -20.34
C GLY A 16 25.75 -23.22 -21.20
N ARG A 17 25.08 -22.73 -22.24
CA ARG A 17 24.06 -23.30 -23.14
C ARG A 17 22.66 -23.07 -22.59
N ALA A 18 21.94 -22.16 -23.24
CA ALA A 18 20.49 -21.97 -23.10
C ALA A 18 19.82 -23.33 -23.35
N SER A 19 19.66 -24.11 -22.32
CA SER A 19 18.74 -25.22 -22.30
C SER A 19 17.37 -24.59 -22.44
N LEU A 20 16.59 -25.04 -23.40
CA LEU A 20 15.18 -24.72 -23.65
C LEU A 20 14.30 -25.13 -22.44
N ARG A 21 14.61 -24.64 -21.27
CA ARG A 21 13.76 -24.86 -20.09
C ARG A 21 12.46 -24.12 -20.31
N SER A 22 11.39 -24.85 -20.45
CA SER A 22 10.05 -24.31 -20.56
C SER A 22 9.37 -24.41 -19.20
N TYR A 23 8.81 -23.30 -18.73
CA TYR A 23 8.03 -23.24 -17.49
C TYR A 23 6.53 -23.46 -17.80
N ASP A 24 5.80 -24.01 -16.84
CA ASP A 24 4.33 -24.03 -16.92
C ASP A 24 3.81 -22.58 -16.94
N VAL A 25 4.43 -21.70 -16.13
CA VAL A 25 4.01 -20.30 -16.00
C VAL A 25 5.20 -19.36 -15.76
N VAL A 26 5.24 -18.26 -16.50
CA VAL A 26 6.08 -17.10 -16.17
C VAL A 26 5.18 -16.01 -15.59
N ILE A 27 5.58 -15.44 -14.43
CA ILE A 27 4.90 -14.34 -13.77
C ILE A 27 5.78 -13.10 -13.88
N VAL A 28 5.28 -12.04 -14.50
CA VAL A 28 6.00 -10.79 -14.72
C VAL A 28 5.60 -9.79 -13.65
N GLY A 29 6.51 -9.55 -12.69
CA GLY A 29 6.32 -8.68 -11.52
C GLY A 29 6.32 -9.45 -10.20
N ALA A 30 7.28 -9.13 -9.33
CA ALA A 30 7.43 -9.67 -7.97
C ALA A 30 6.80 -8.78 -6.91
N GLY A 31 5.74 -8.04 -7.25
CA GLY A 31 4.86 -7.35 -6.31
C GLY A 31 3.98 -8.34 -5.53
N VAL A 32 3.22 -7.85 -4.53
CA VAL A 32 2.37 -8.72 -3.71
C VAL A 32 1.32 -9.50 -4.53
N ALA A 33 0.85 -8.97 -5.66
CA ALA A 33 -0.05 -9.67 -6.56
C ALA A 33 0.63 -10.85 -7.24
N GLY A 34 1.81 -10.62 -7.86
CA GLY A 34 2.59 -11.66 -8.53
C GLY A 34 3.05 -12.76 -7.57
N LEU A 35 3.51 -12.38 -6.38
CA LEU A 35 3.92 -13.34 -5.34
C LEU A 35 2.75 -14.18 -4.83
N SER A 36 1.55 -13.58 -4.68
CA SER A 36 0.34 -14.32 -4.28
C SER A 36 -0.11 -15.29 -5.38
N CYS A 37 0.00 -14.87 -6.66
CA CYS A 37 -0.23 -15.74 -7.80
C CYS A 37 0.76 -16.91 -7.80
N ALA A 38 2.06 -16.62 -7.67
CA ALA A 38 3.14 -17.61 -7.65
C ALA A 38 2.92 -18.69 -6.56
N ARG A 39 2.65 -18.26 -5.32
CA ARG A 39 2.37 -19.20 -4.22
C ARG A 39 1.17 -20.08 -4.49
N THR A 40 0.10 -19.52 -5.09
CA THR A 40 -1.10 -20.30 -5.40
C THR A 40 -0.83 -21.35 -6.47
N LEU A 41 -0.08 -21.00 -7.52
CA LEU A 41 0.29 -21.92 -8.60
C LEU A 41 1.30 -22.98 -8.14
N GLN A 42 2.27 -22.57 -7.31
CA GLN A 42 3.24 -23.49 -6.70
C GLN A 42 2.55 -24.55 -5.84
N ALA A 43 1.57 -24.15 -5.01
CA ALA A 43 0.80 -25.08 -4.20
C ALA A 43 -0.01 -26.09 -5.05
N ALA A 44 -0.28 -25.78 -6.30
CA ALA A 44 -0.88 -26.67 -7.29
C ALA A 44 0.16 -27.49 -8.09
N GLY A 45 1.46 -27.40 -7.74
CA GLY A 45 2.53 -28.20 -8.33
C GLY A 45 3.05 -27.71 -9.69
N LEU A 46 2.81 -26.47 -10.08
CA LEU A 46 3.31 -25.93 -11.35
C LEU A 46 4.77 -25.47 -11.25
N ASP A 47 5.56 -25.76 -12.29
CA ASP A 47 6.90 -25.18 -12.48
C ASP A 47 6.76 -23.72 -12.97
N LEU A 48 7.27 -22.77 -12.17
CA LEU A 48 7.07 -21.35 -12.44
C LEU A 48 8.34 -20.52 -12.24
N LEU A 49 8.38 -19.37 -12.93
CA LEU A 49 9.40 -18.36 -12.75
C LEU A 49 8.74 -16.98 -12.57
N VAL A 50 9.11 -16.28 -11.50
CA VAL A 50 8.73 -14.88 -11.26
C VAL A 50 9.88 -13.98 -11.71
N ILE A 51 9.62 -13.04 -12.59
CA ILE A 51 10.62 -12.12 -13.15
C ILE A 51 10.28 -10.70 -12.73
N ASP A 52 11.26 -9.95 -12.22
CA ASP A 52 11.08 -8.53 -11.90
C ASP A 52 12.29 -7.71 -12.33
N ALA A 53 12.02 -6.50 -12.84
CA ALA A 53 13.05 -5.56 -13.26
C ALA A 53 13.80 -4.94 -12.06
N ALA A 54 13.20 -4.95 -10.87
CA ALA A 54 13.79 -4.42 -9.65
C ALA A 54 14.81 -5.40 -9.03
N ASP A 55 15.64 -4.85 -8.14
CA ASP A 55 16.66 -5.57 -7.37
C ASP A 55 16.11 -6.35 -6.17
N GLY A 56 14.80 -6.27 -5.93
CA GLY A 56 14.14 -6.92 -4.79
C GLY A 56 12.64 -7.03 -5.00
N VAL A 57 12.02 -7.92 -4.21
CA VAL A 57 10.58 -8.17 -4.24
C VAL A 57 9.76 -7.04 -3.61
N GLY A 58 8.46 -7.00 -3.90
CA GLY A 58 7.48 -6.16 -3.23
C GLY A 58 6.90 -5.03 -4.09
N GLY A 59 7.58 -4.63 -5.16
CA GLY A 59 7.13 -3.51 -6.00
C GLY A 59 7.00 -2.21 -5.18
N ARG A 60 5.77 -1.76 -4.93
CA ARG A 60 5.48 -0.57 -4.09
C ARG A 60 5.59 -0.84 -2.59
N VAL A 61 5.51 -2.09 -2.16
CA VAL A 61 5.59 -2.50 -0.74
C VAL A 61 7.02 -2.89 -0.42
N ARG A 62 7.87 -1.90 -0.15
CA ARG A 62 9.30 -2.11 0.16
C ARG A 62 9.72 -1.23 1.32
N THR A 63 10.75 -1.67 2.05
CA THR A 63 11.41 -0.93 3.12
C THR A 63 12.89 -0.82 2.80
N ASP A 64 13.42 0.40 2.83
CA ASP A 64 14.83 0.67 2.65
C ASP A 64 15.51 0.88 4.02
N VAL A 65 16.78 0.54 4.13
CA VAL A 65 17.60 0.84 5.31
C VAL A 65 18.46 2.09 5.02
N CYS A 66 18.36 3.08 5.89
CA CYS A 66 19.13 4.32 5.77
C CYS A 66 19.65 4.73 7.15
N ASP A 67 20.95 4.76 7.36
CA ASP A 67 21.61 5.14 8.62
C ASP A 67 21.04 4.39 9.85
N GLY A 68 20.65 3.12 9.69
CA GLY A 68 20.02 2.28 10.72
C GLY A 68 18.51 2.47 10.90
N PHE A 69 17.91 3.42 10.19
CA PHE A 69 16.46 3.58 10.14
C PHE A 69 15.83 2.66 9.07
N LEU A 70 14.60 2.22 9.33
CA LEU A 70 13.76 1.52 8.35
C LEU A 70 12.79 2.52 7.72
N LEU A 71 12.88 2.70 6.42
CA LEU A 71 12.08 3.66 5.67
C LEU A 71 11.19 2.91 4.67
N ASP A 72 9.91 2.80 4.94
CA ASP A 72 8.96 2.28 3.97
C ASP A 72 8.89 3.23 2.77
N ARG A 73 8.76 2.70 1.56
CA ARG A 73 8.64 3.52 0.35
C ARG A 73 7.26 4.19 0.28
N GLY A 74 7.10 5.24 1.09
CA GLY A 74 5.86 5.91 1.40
C GLY A 74 5.19 5.37 2.66
N PHE A 75 4.38 6.20 3.32
CA PHE A 75 3.62 5.76 4.49
C PHE A 75 2.57 4.73 4.11
N GLN A 76 2.69 3.53 4.63
CA GLN A 76 1.84 2.39 4.35
C GLN A 76 1.43 1.69 5.64
N VAL A 77 0.29 1.02 5.61
CA VAL A 77 -0.22 0.22 6.73
C VAL A 77 -0.90 -1.06 6.23
N LEU A 78 -0.93 -2.07 7.09
CA LEU A 78 -1.71 -3.29 6.93
C LEU A 78 -2.98 -3.18 7.79
N LEU A 79 -4.16 -3.40 7.20
CA LEU A 79 -5.38 -3.59 7.97
C LEU A 79 -5.50 -5.06 8.35
N THR A 80 -5.48 -5.36 9.66
CA THR A 80 -5.47 -6.75 10.12
C THR A 80 -6.73 -7.54 9.77
N ALA A 81 -7.81 -6.85 9.37
CA ALA A 81 -9.05 -7.45 8.88
C ALA A 81 -9.06 -7.75 7.38
N TYR A 82 -7.98 -7.55 6.67
CA TYR A 82 -7.83 -7.95 5.27
C TYR A 82 -7.92 -9.46 5.14
N PRO A 83 -8.94 -10.02 4.44
CA PRO A 83 -9.16 -11.46 4.39
C PRO A 83 -8.06 -12.20 3.62
N GLU A 84 -7.60 -11.62 2.49
CA GLU A 84 -6.58 -12.28 1.69
C GLU A 84 -5.21 -12.20 2.38
N ALA A 85 -4.88 -11.08 3.02
CA ALA A 85 -3.67 -10.96 3.81
C ALA A 85 -3.65 -11.98 4.98
N ARG A 86 -4.79 -12.18 5.67
CA ARG A 86 -4.92 -13.23 6.71
C ARG A 86 -4.73 -14.65 6.19
N ARG A 87 -5.13 -14.89 4.96
CA ARG A 87 -4.98 -16.18 4.30
C ARG A 87 -3.55 -16.48 3.90
N MET A 88 -2.83 -15.43 3.42
CA MET A 88 -1.54 -15.57 2.75
C MET A 88 -0.35 -15.32 3.69
N LEU A 89 -0.55 -14.59 4.79
CA LEU A 89 0.51 -14.11 5.67
C LEU A 89 0.43 -14.71 7.06
N ASP A 90 1.57 -15.02 7.61
CA ASP A 90 1.76 -15.37 9.02
C ASP A 90 1.99 -14.07 9.82
N TYR A 91 0.94 -13.60 10.52
CA TYR A 91 0.98 -12.37 11.30
C TYR A 91 1.89 -12.44 12.54
N ASP A 92 2.10 -13.63 13.08
CA ASP A 92 2.97 -13.83 14.25
C ASP A 92 4.44 -13.67 13.83
N ARG A 93 4.84 -14.23 12.70
CA ARG A 93 6.17 -14.03 12.12
C ARG A 93 6.43 -12.57 11.71
N LEU A 94 5.40 -11.86 11.25
CA LEU A 94 5.50 -10.42 10.94
C LEU A 94 5.59 -9.56 12.20
N ARG A 95 5.24 -10.08 13.37
CA ARG A 95 5.27 -9.38 14.66
C ARG A 95 4.56 -8.03 14.59
N LEU A 96 3.29 -8.03 14.11
CA LEU A 96 2.53 -6.81 13.82
C LEU A 96 2.49 -5.84 15.00
N ARG A 97 2.80 -4.57 14.75
CA ARG A 97 2.72 -3.44 15.68
C ARG A 97 1.52 -2.58 15.33
N ARG A 98 0.64 -2.39 16.29
CA ARG A 98 -0.67 -1.74 16.08
C ARG A 98 -0.59 -0.26 16.37
N PHE A 99 -1.30 0.51 15.56
CA PHE A 99 -1.57 1.90 15.84
C PHE A 99 -2.62 2.04 16.95
N TYR A 100 -2.59 3.18 17.62
CA TYR A 100 -3.68 3.59 18.50
C TYR A 100 -4.99 3.67 17.68
N PRO A 101 -6.12 3.12 18.18
CA PRO A 101 -7.39 3.14 17.47
C PRO A 101 -8.05 4.53 17.55
N GLY A 102 -7.57 5.44 16.71
CA GLY A 102 -7.97 6.84 16.65
C GLY A 102 -6.92 7.68 15.93
N ALA A 103 -7.08 9.00 16.02
CA ALA A 103 -6.14 9.96 15.46
C ALA A 103 -6.00 11.19 16.36
N LEU A 104 -4.87 11.88 16.23
CA LEU A 104 -4.71 13.27 16.69
C LEU A 104 -5.00 14.19 15.52
N VAL A 105 -5.88 15.15 15.70
CA VAL A 105 -6.24 16.14 14.69
C VAL A 105 -5.69 17.49 15.11
N ARG A 106 -4.82 18.08 14.29
CA ARG A 106 -4.37 19.46 14.47
C ARG A 106 -5.51 20.37 14.04
N TYR A 107 -6.08 21.12 14.98
CA TYR A 107 -7.14 22.05 14.69
C TYR A 107 -7.10 23.25 15.63
N SER A 108 -7.12 24.45 15.05
CA SER A 108 -7.05 25.74 15.77
C SER A 108 -5.87 25.81 16.75
N GLY A 109 -4.67 25.46 16.25
CA GLY A 109 -3.42 25.51 17.01
C GLY A 109 -3.29 24.45 18.11
N LYS A 110 -4.19 23.46 18.21
CA LYS A 110 -4.17 22.43 19.26
C LYS A 110 -4.34 21.03 18.70
N TRP A 111 -3.76 20.05 19.37
CA TRP A 111 -4.00 18.64 19.10
C TRP A 111 -5.31 18.18 19.73
N ARG A 112 -6.20 17.62 18.93
CA ARG A 112 -7.52 17.11 19.36
C ARG A 112 -7.58 15.61 19.10
N ARG A 113 -7.82 14.83 20.15
CA ARG A 113 -7.93 13.37 20.00
C ARG A 113 -9.31 12.98 19.50
N VAL A 114 -9.35 12.17 18.45
CA VAL A 114 -10.53 11.44 17.98
C VAL A 114 -10.24 9.97 18.21
N ALA A 115 -10.91 9.36 19.18
CA ALA A 115 -10.72 7.96 19.54
C ALA A 115 -11.93 7.13 19.14
N ASP A 116 -11.67 5.86 18.80
CA ASP A 116 -12.72 4.86 18.59
C ASP A 116 -13.37 4.50 19.93
N PRO A 117 -14.64 4.87 20.18
CA PRO A 117 -15.28 4.65 21.49
C PRO A 117 -15.47 3.18 21.82
N MET A 118 -15.54 2.29 20.84
CA MET A 118 -15.69 0.85 21.06
C MET A 118 -14.41 0.21 21.59
N ARG A 119 -13.25 0.73 21.16
CA ARG A 119 -11.94 0.22 21.56
C ARG A 119 -11.30 1.00 22.69
N ARG A 120 -11.72 2.26 22.88
CA ARG A 120 -11.21 3.19 23.90
C ARG A 120 -12.37 3.99 24.52
N PRO A 121 -13.22 3.37 25.34
CA PRO A 121 -14.47 3.98 25.80
C PRO A 121 -14.26 5.31 26.54
N PHE A 122 -13.29 5.42 27.43
CA PHE A 122 -13.00 6.65 28.14
C PHE A 122 -12.49 7.77 27.22
N ALA A 123 -11.52 7.48 26.35
CA ALA A 123 -11.00 8.45 25.39
C ALA A 123 -12.05 8.81 24.33
N GLY A 124 -12.90 7.86 23.95
CA GLY A 124 -14.05 8.07 23.07
C GLY A 124 -15.08 9.01 23.71
N ALA A 125 -15.41 8.82 24.99
CA ALA A 125 -16.32 9.71 25.74
C ALA A 125 -15.76 11.13 25.82
N LEU A 126 -14.46 11.30 26.12
CA LEU A 126 -13.82 12.61 26.14
C LEU A 126 -13.77 13.26 24.75
N SER A 127 -13.64 12.48 23.68
CA SER A 127 -13.63 13.00 22.32
C SER A 127 -14.98 13.58 21.89
N VAL A 128 -16.06 13.26 22.60
CA VAL A 128 -17.40 13.84 22.34
C VAL A 128 -17.41 15.36 22.48
N PHE A 129 -16.59 15.91 23.38
CA PHE A 129 -16.54 17.35 23.65
C PHE A 129 -15.55 18.12 22.75
N ASN A 130 -14.81 17.46 21.87
CA ASN A 130 -13.87 18.16 20.98
C ASN A 130 -14.59 18.82 19.79
N PRO A 131 -14.03 19.92 19.21
CA PRO A 131 -14.66 20.69 18.13
C PRO A 131 -14.53 20.06 16.74
N ILE A 132 -14.08 18.80 16.61
CA ILE A 132 -13.79 18.17 15.31
C ILE A 132 -15.07 17.77 14.55
N GLY A 133 -16.18 17.84 15.15
CA GLY A 133 -17.50 17.60 14.57
C GLY A 133 -18.57 17.69 15.64
N SER A 134 -19.82 17.75 15.23
CA SER A 134 -20.97 17.78 16.13
C SER A 134 -21.17 16.45 16.85
N LEU A 135 -21.98 16.43 17.90
CA LEU A 135 -22.40 15.18 18.53
C LEU A 135 -23.13 14.26 17.53
N ALA A 136 -23.95 14.85 16.65
CA ALA A 136 -24.63 14.11 15.60
C ALA A 136 -23.64 13.42 14.63
N ASP A 137 -22.52 14.07 14.30
CA ASP A 137 -21.47 13.46 13.46
C ASP A 137 -20.84 12.25 14.14
N LYS A 138 -20.58 12.33 15.43
CA LYS A 138 -20.00 11.24 16.23
C LYS A 138 -20.93 10.04 16.31
N LEU A 139 -22.23 10.27 16.44
CA LEU A 139 -23.25 9.21 16.35
C LEU A 139 -23.31 8.59 14.94
N ARG A 140 -23.14 9.40 13.88
CA ARG A 140 -23.08 8.91 12.50
C ARG A 140 -21.84 8.05 12.24
N VAL A 141 -20.68 8.43 12.79
CA VAL A 141 -19.47 7.58 12.76
C VAL A 141 -19.75 6.23 13.41
N GLY A 142 -20.40 6.23 14.59
CA GLY A 142 -20.82 5.00 15.27
C GLY A 142 -21.76 4.16 14.39
N ARG A 143 -22.82 4.76 13.83
CA ARG A 143 -23.76 4.08 12.93
C ARG A 143 -23.06 3.52 11.68
N LEU A 144 -22.19 4.30 11.05
CA LEU A 144 -21.43 3.88 9.88
C LEU A 144 -20.49 2.71 10.21
N ARG A 145 -19.93 2.68 11.42
CA ARG A 145 -19.13 1.55 11.92
C ARG A 145 -19.93 0.25 11.96
N PHE A 146 -21.16 0.29 12.50
CA PHE A 146 -22.03 -0.91 12.56
C PHE A 146 -22.55 -1.32 11.18
N SER A 147 -22.90 -0.38 10.32
CA SER A 147 -23.38 -0.67 8.97
C SER A 147 -22.26 -1.14 8.04
N GLY A 148 -20.99 -0.83 8.38
CA GLY A 148 -19.83 -1.11 7.53
C GLY A 148 -19.90 -0.45 6.15
N GLY A 149 -20.71 0.61 6.01
CA GLY A 149 -20.93 1.30 4.73
C GLY A 149 -21.63 0.44 3.66
N ARG A 150 -22.35 -0.61 4.03
CA ARG A 150 -22.96 -1.59 3.10
C ARG A 150 -23.77 -0.95 1.98
N ARG A 151 -24.55 0.10 2.28
CA ARG A 151 -25.35 0.81 1.27
C ARG A 151 -24.54 1.45 0.15
N HIS A 152 -23.26 1.75 0.41
CA HIS A 152 -22.34 2.32 -0.57
C HIS A 152 -21.55 1.24 -1.32
N ALA A 153 -21.53 0.01 -0.82
CA ALA A 153 -20.87 -1.12 -1.47
C ALA A 153 -21.61 -1.64 -2.69
N THR A 154 -22.95 -1.59 -2.68
CA THR A 154 -23.81 -2.20 -3.70
C THR A 154 -24.72 -1.18 -4.42
N GLY A 155 -24.74 0.08 -3.97
CA GLY A 155 -25.55 1.14 -4.56
C GLY A 155 -25.00 1.66 -5.90
N PRO A 156 -25.69 2.66 -6.51
CA PRO A 156 -25.19 3.37 -7.68
C PRO A 156 -23.80 3.96 -7.43
N GLU A 157 -22.99 4.01 -8.49
CA GLU A 157 -21.64 4.60 -8.42
C GLU A 157 -21.72 6.08 -8.09
N LYS A 158 -20.95 6.50 -7.12
CA LYS A 158 -20.82 7.91 -6.67
C LYS A 158 -19.47 8.11 -6.01
N ASP A 159 -19.06 9.35 -5.89
CA ASP A 159 -17.85 9.71 -5.15
C ASP A 159 -18.03 9.63 -3.62
N THR A 160 -16.92 9.54 -2.91
CA THR A 160 -16.88 9.46 -1.45
C THR A 160 -17.45 10.72 -0.79
N LEU A 161 -17.17 11.92 -1.32
CA LEU A 161 -17.68 13.17 -0.74
C LEU A 161 -19.20 13.21 -0.74
N ARG A 162 -19.82 12.83 -1.86
CA ARG A 162 -21.27 12.71 -1.96
C ARG A 162 -21.83 11.68 -0.99
N ALA A 163 -21.16 10.52 -0.87
CA ALA A 163 -21.58 9.48 0.07
C ALA A 163 -21.54 9.98 1.53
N LEU A 164 -20.52 10.72 1.92
CA LEU A 164 -20.41 11.31 3.27
C LEU A 164 -21.52 12.34 3.55
N ARG A 165 -21.83 13.20 2.56
CA ARG A 165 -22.94 14.17 2.66
C ARG A 165 -24.30 13.47 2.76
N GLU A 166 -24.53 12.41 2.00
CA GLU A 166 -25.75 11.58 2.08
C GLU A 166 -25.89 10.83 3.41
N GLU A 167 -24.76 10.50 4.08
CA GLU A 167 -24.77 10.02 5.48
C GLU A 167 -25.10 11.14 6.48
N GLY A 168 -25.12 12.40 6.04
CA GLY A 168 -25.47 13.58 6.80
C GLY A 168 -24.32 14.17 7.60
N PHE A 169 -23.06 13.82 7.32
CA PHE A 169 -21.92 14.43 7.99
C PHE A 169 -21.86 15.94 7.73
N SER A 170 -21.55 16.71 8.77
CA SER A 170 -21.33 18.14 8.65
C SER A 170 -20.04 18.46 7.86
N ASP A 171 -19.98 19.62 7.21
CA ASP A 171 -18.75 20.07 6.55
C ASP A 171 -17.58 20.17 7.54
N ALA A 172 -17.85 20.56 8.80
CA ALA A 172 -16.83 20.59 9.85
C ALA A 172 -16.20 19.20 10.08
N MET A 173 -17.00 18.15 10.15
CA MET A 173 -16.50 16.78 10.32
C MET A 173 -15.78 16.29 9.06
N ILE A 174 -16.30 16.62 7.88
CA ILE A 174 -15.69 16.27 6.60
C ILE A 174 -14.32 16.92 6.49
N GLU A 175 -14.23 18.25 6.64
CA GLU A 175 -13.01 19.00 6.38
C GLU A 175 -11.93 18.73 7.45
N ARG A 176 -12.31 18.67 8.73
CA ARG A 176 -11.34 18.58 9.83
C ARG A 176 -10.82 17.17 10.09
N PHE A 177 -11.60 16.14 9.75
CA PHE A 177 -11.24 14.75 10.06
C PHE A 177 -11.33 13.82 8.86
N LEU A 178 -12.52 13.71 8.21
CA LEU A 178 -12.74 12.70 7.19
C LEU A 178 -11.89 12.97 5.94
N ARG A 179 -11.73 14.22 5.52
CA ARG A 179 -10.91 14.60 4.36
C ARG A 179 -9.42 14.30 4.57
N PRO A 180 -8.74 14.75 5.64
CA PRO A 180 -7.34 14.41 5.83
C PRO A 180 -7.13 12.90 6.10
N PHE A 181 -8.09 12.22 6.74
CA PHE A 181 -8.02 10.78 6.97
C PHE A 181 -8.18 9.97 5.67
N LEU A 182 -9.27 10.16 4.95
CA LEU A 182 -9.56 9.45 3.70
C LEU A 182 -8.63 9.91 2.57
N GLY A 183 -8.26 11.20 2.57
CA GLY A 183 -7.26 11.74 1.65
C GLY A 183 -5.93 11.02 1.78
N GLY A 184 -5.49 10.73 3.00
CA GLY A 184 -4.29 9.91 3.24
C GLY A 184 -4.43 8.47 2.75
N VAL A 185 -5.62 7.91 2.74
CA VAL A 185 -5.91 6.55 2.23
C VAL A 185 -5.99 6.52 0.69
N PHE A 186 -6.64 7.51 0.09
CA PHE A 186 -6.87 7.57 -1.37
C PHE A 186 -5.79 8.35 -2.11
N LEU A 187 -4.93 9.04 -1.38
CA LEU A 187 -3.87 9.93 -1.85
C LEU A 187 -4.41 11.09 -2.73
N GLU A 188 -5.62 11.56 -2.38
CA GLU A 188 -6.26 12.70 -3.05
C GLU A 188 -7.15 13.50 -2.07
N THR A 189 -7.35 14.78 -2.33
CA THR A 189 -7.97 15.72 -1.40
C THR A 189 -9.45 16.00 -1.68
N GLU A 190 -9.93 15.76 -2.92
CA GLU A 190 -11.28 16.07 -3.31
C GLU A 190 -12.31 15.03 -2.89
N LEU A 191 -11.86 13.84 -2.44
CA LEU A 191 -12.70 12.67 -2.12
C LEU A 191 -13.57 12.21 -3.30
N ARG A 192 -12.98 12.28 -4.53
CA ARG A 192 -13.60 11.80 -5.77
C ARG A 192 -13.52 10.28 -5.95
N THR A 193 -12.68 9.63 -5.17
CA THR A 193 -12.58 8.16 -5.14
C THR A 193 -13.95 7.56 -4.87
N THR A 194 -14.27 6.46 -5.57
CA THR A 194 -15.58 5.80 -5.50
C THR A 194 -16.00 5.46 -4.07
N ALA A 195 -17.27 5.65 -3.77
CA ALA A 195 -17.88 5.29 -2.48
C ALA A 195 -17.78 3.79 -2.17
N ARG A 196 -17.62 2.93 -3.18
CA ARG A 196 -17.37 1.49 -2.96
C ARG A 196 -16.01 1.26 -2.32
N LYS A 197 -14.97 1.99 -2.75
CA LYS A 197 -13.65 1.95 -2.10
C LYS A 197 -13.72 2.48 -0.67
N PHE A 198 -14.41 3.59 -0.45
CA PHE A 198 -14.69 4.10 0.89
C PHE A 198 -15.35 3.04 1.77
N ALA A 199 -16.43 2.39 1.32
CA ALA A 199 -17.12 1.35 2.07
C ALA A 199 -16.24 0.13 2.36
N SER A 200 -15.42 -0.29 1.40
CA SER A 200 -14.48 -1.40 1.58
C SER A 200 -13.45 -1.08 2.66
N VAL A 201 -12.79 0.08 2.57
CA VAL A 201 -11.78 0.54 3.53
C VAL A 201 -12.40 0.73 4.91
N TRP A 202 -13.55 1.40 5.01
CA TRP A 202 -14.24 1.65 6.27
C TRP A 202 -14.60 0.36 7.01
N ARG A 203 -15.10 -0.63 6.28
CA ARG A 203 -15.41 -1.95 6.85
C ARG A 203 -14.18 -2.63 7.45
N ARG A 204 -13.03 -2.52 6.80
CA ARG A 204 -11.78 -3.10 7.30
C ARG A 204 -11.27 -2.36 8.55
N PHE A 205 -11.36 -1.04 8.58
CA PHE A 205 -11.05 -0.24 9.78
C PHE A 205 -11.98 -0.57 10.95
N ALA A 206 -13.27 -0.80 10.67
CA ALA A 206 -14.23 -1.20 11.69
C ALA A 206 -13.95 -2.60 12.27
N ALA A 207 -13.49 -3.54 11.44
CA ALA A 207 -13.35 -4.95 11.79
C ALA A 207 -11.97 -5.34 12.34
N GLY A 208 -10.92 -4.54 12.08
CA GLY A 208 -9.54 -4.87 12.46
C GLY A 208 -8.72 -3.66 12.90
N ASP A 209 -7.46 -3.90 13.23
CA ASP A 209 -6.50 -2.88 13.61
C ASP A 209 -5.74 -2.37 12.40
N ILE A 210 -5.23 -1.15 12.51
CA ILE A 210 -4.17 -0.62 11.64
C ILE A 210 -2.85 -1.08 12.23
N ALA A 211 -1.99 -1.67 11.44
CA ALA A 211 -0.71 -2.19 11.90
C ALA A 211 0.39 -2.08 10.83
N VAL A 212 1.62 -2.25 11.27
CA VAL A 212 2.78 -2.49 10.39
C VAL A 212 3.55 -3.71 10.91
N PRO A 213 4.25 -4.48 10.05
CA PRO A 213 5.23 -5.43 10.51
C PRO A 213 6.31 -4.73 11.35
N ALA A 214 6.84 -5.40 12.38
CA ALA A 214 7.81 -4.79 13.29
C ALA A 214 9.05 -4.23 12.56
N GLU A 215 9.45 -4.86 11.47
CA GLU A 215 10.66 -4.53 10.69
C GLU A 215 10.34 -3.94 9.31
N GLY A 216 9.22 -3.21 9.18
CA GLY A 216 8.84 -2.53 7.95
C GLY A 216 7.90 -3.32 7.05
N MET A 217 7.20 -2.59 6.18
CA MET A 217 6.20 -3.14 5.26
C MET A 217 6.81 -4.13 4.25
N GLY A 218 8.10 -3.99 3.93
CA GLY A 218 8.83 -4.89 3.03
C GLY A 218 8.87 -6.35 3.50
N ARG A 219 8.67 -6.60 4.82
CA ARG A 219 8.58 -7.98 5.35
C ARG A 219 7.39 -8.77 4.81
N ILE A 220 6.36 -8.08 4.33
CA ILE A 220 5.18 -8.73 3.72
C ILE A 220 5.55 -9.46 2.42
N PRO A 221 6.06 -8.80 1.37
CA PRO A 221 6.48 -9.49 0.15
C PRO A 221 7.67 -10.43 0.37
N GLU A 222 8.58 -10.13 1.30
CA GLU A 222 9.66 -11.04 1.65
C GLU A 222 9.15 -12.37 2.22
N GLN A 223 8.12 -12.34 3.08
CA GLN A 223 7.48 -13.54 3.59
C GLN A 223 6.79 -14.34 2.47
N LEU A 224 6.11 -13.66 1.54
CA LEU A 224 5.51 -14.34 0.39
C LEU A 224 6.55 -14.99 -0.50
N ALA A 225 7.68 -14.32 -0.74
CA ALA A 225 8.75 -14.81 -1.58
C ALA A 225 9.54 -15.97 -0.96
N ALA A 226 9.67 -15.96 0.38
CA ALA A 226 10.40 -17.02 1.12
C ALA A 226 9.75 -18.40 1.03
N GLU A 227 8.49 -18.46 0.64
CA GLU A 227 7.76 -19.72 0.43
C GLU A 227 7.96 -20.30 -0.99
N LEU A 228 8.60 -19.54 -1.90
CA LEU A 228 8.86 -20.01 -3.27
C LEU A 228 10.12 -20.88 -3.33
N PRO A 229 10.19 -21.86 -4.26
CA PRO A 229 11.36 -22.70 -4.44
C PRO A 229 12.60 -21.89 -4.78
N GLU A 230 13.77 -22.42 -4.45
CA GLU A 230 15.04 -21.84 -4.90
C GLU A 230 15.09 -21.79 -6.44
N GLY A 231 15.48 -20.63 -6.98
CA GLY A 231 15.53 -20.40 -8.43
C GLY A 231 14.20 -19.98 -9.07
N ALA A 232 13.10 -19.93 -8.33
CA ALA A 232 11.81 -19.43 -8.85
C ALA A 232 11.73 -17.89 -8.99
N LEU A 233 12.74 -17.14 -8.54
CA LEU A 233 12.81 -15.68 -8.61
C LEU A 233 13.98 -15.25 -9.49
N CYS A 234 13.70 -14.41 -10.51
CA CYS A 234 14.66 -13.76 -11.38
C CYS A 234 14.49 -12.23 -11.23
N LEU A 235 15.33 -11.63 -10.38
CA LEU A 235 15.32 -10.19 -10.10
C LEU A 235 16.36 -9.46 -10.96
N GLY A 236 16.19 -8.15 -11.17
CA GLY A 236 17.05 -7.32 -11.99
C GLY A 236 16.90 -7.60 -13.50
N SER A 237 15.83 -8.28 -13.90
CA SER A 237 15.57 -8.68 -15.28
C SER A 237 14.25 -8.09 -15.77
N ARG A 238 14.31 -7.25 -16.79
CA ARG A 238 13.13 -6.59 -17.36
C ARG A 238 12.55 -7.42 -18.49
N VAL A 239 11.27 -7.73 -18.42
CA VAL A 239 10.51 -8.26 -19.54
C VAL A 239 10.16 -7.13 -20.49
N GLU A 240 10.62 -7.22 -21.73
CA GLU A 240 10.39 -6.22 -22.75
C GLU A 240 9.10 -6.46 -23.53
N ALA A 241 8.82 -7.72 -23.87
CA ALA A 241 7.65 -8.09 -24.67
C ALA A 241 7.16 -9.50 -24.35
N LEU A 242 5.89 -9.74 -24.67
CA LEU A 242 5.34 -11.09 -24.77
C LEU A 242 5.69 -11.66 -26.15
N GLY A 243 6.18 -12.90 -26.16
CA GLY A 243 6.49 -13.65 -27.37
C GLY A 243 5.56 -14.83 -27.60
N PRO A 244 5.62 -15.47 -28.76
CA PRO A 244 4.97 -16.76 -28.98
C PRO A 244 5.55 -17.81 -28.03
N GLY A 245 4.73 -18.24 -27.04
CA GLY A 245 5.14 -19.26 -26.08
C GLY A 245 6.08 -18.79 -24.97
N GLY A 246 5.97 -17.53 -24.52
CA GLY A 246 6.73 -17.03 -23.37
C GLY A 246 6.96 -15.53 -23.36
N VAL A 247 8.11 -15.10 -22.83
CA VAL A 247 8.50 -13.69 -22.71
C VAL A 247 9.89 -13.45 -23.27
N ARG A 248 10.16 -12.22 -23.73
CA ARG A 248 11.48 -11.74 -24.13
C ARG A 248 11.96 -10.69 -23.11
N LEU A 249 13.18 -10.86 -22.62
CA LEU A 249 13.86 -9.92 -21.75
C LEU A 249 14.52 -8.78 -22.54
N SER A 250 14.85 -7.69 -21.84
CA SER A 250 15.50 -6.51 -22.45
C SER A 250 16.93 -6.75 -22.93
N ASP A 251 17.59 -7.80 -22.46
CA ASP A 251 18.92 -8.24 -22.95
C ASP A 251 18.85 -9.17 -24.15
N GLY A 252 17.64 -9.46 -24.65
CA GLY A 252 17.39 -10.30 -25.84
C GLY A 252 17.14 -11.78 -25.51
N GLU A 253 17.33 -12.22 -24.25
CA GLU A 253 17.03 -13.58 -23.84
C GLU A 253 15.52 -13.85 -23.92
N SER A 254 15.15 -15.05 -24.36
CA SER A 254 13.77 -15.52 -24.42
C SER A 254 13.55 -16.65 -23.45
N ILE A 255 12.48 -16.55 -22.65
CA ILE A 255 12.08 -17.55 -21.65
C ILE A 255 10.77 -18.19 -22.11
N ALA A 256 10.82 -19.50 -22.37
CA ALA A 256 9.66 -20.26 -22.80
C ALA A 256 8.72 -20.55 -21.64
N ALA A 257 7.41 -20.35 -21.86
CA ALA A 257 6.37 -20.68 -20.90
C ALA A 257 5.04 -21.00 -21.59
N ALA A 258 4.32 -21.97 -21.08
CA ALA A 258 2.99 -22.31 -21.58
C ALA A 258 1.96 -21.21 -21.27
N ASN A 259 2.14 -20.48 -20.15
CA ASN A 259 1.28 -19.39 -19.72
C ASN A 259 2.11 -18.23 -19.17
N VAL A 260 1.57 -17.01 -19.30
CA VAL A 260 2.19 -15.79 -18.76
C VAL A 260 1.17 -15.03 -17.91
N VAL A 261 1.56 -14.64 -16.70
CA VAL A 261 0.76 -13.77 -15.83
C VAL A 261 1.45 -12.41 -15.73
N ILE A 262 0.75 -11.34 -16.13
CA ILE A 262 1.24 -9.97 -16.00
C ILE A 262 0.78 -9.44 -14.65
N ALA A 263 1.75 -9.22 -13.76
CA ALA A 263 1.53 -8.74 -12.39
C ALA A 263 2.28 -7.42 -12.11
N THR A 264 2.56 -6.68 -13.17
CA THR A 264 3.23 -5.37 -13.11
C THR A 264 2.27 -4.25 -12.70
N GLU A 265 2.79 -3.06 -12.51
CA GLU A 265 1.99 -1.84 -12.42
C GLU A 265 1.17 -1.64 -13.71
N ALA A 266 -0.01 -1.00 -13.60
CA ALA A 266 -1.00 -0.94 -14.69
C ALA A 266 -0.46 -0.36 -16.01
N GLY A 267 0.38 0.67 -15.96
CA GLY A 267 0.97 1.27 -17.16
C GLY A 267 1.89 0.30 -17.89
N GLU A 268 2.71 -0.45 -17.16
CA GLU A 268 3.57 -1.49 -17.72
C GLU A 268 2.77 -2.72 -18.18
N ALA A 269 1.69 -3.07 -17.46
CA ALA A 269 0.76 -4.10 -17.90
C ALA A 269 0.09 -3.75 -19.23
N ALA A 270 -0.38 -2.51 -19.39
CA ALA A 270 -0.97 -2.01 -20.63
C ALA A 270 0.03 -2.07 -21.80
N ARG A 271 1.28 -1.68 -21.55
CA ARG A 271 2.36 -1.75 -22.55
C ARG A 271 2.63 -3.20 -23.00
N LEU A 272 2.76 -4.13 -22.06
CA LEU A 272 3.01 -5.55 -22.34
C LEU A 272 1.82 -6.24 -23.02
N LEU A 273 0.61 -5.74 -22.81
CA LEU A 273 -0.62 -6.27 -23.37
C LEU A 273 -1.06 -5.57 -24.68
N ASP A 274 -0.16 -4.78 -25.28
CA ASP A 274 -0.41 -4.08 -26.56
C ASP A 274 -1.71 -3.24 -26.52
N GLY A 275 -1.94 -2.51 -25.41
CA GLY A 275 -3.11 -1.64 -25.22
C GLY A 275 -4.43 -2.37 -24.97
N ARG A 276 -4.43 -3.66 -24.68
CA ARG A 276 -5.64 -4.42 -24.30
C ARG A 276 -6.12 -4.16 -22.88
N LEU A 277 -5.40 -3.34 -22.14
CA LEU A 277 -5.75 -2.85 -20.83
C LEU A 277 -5.60 -1.34 -20.85
N ASP A 278 -6.67 -0.62 -20.49
CA ASP A 278 -6.62 0.82 -20.28
C ASP A 278 -6.06 1.10 -18.87
N PRO A 279 -4.85 1.65 -18.74
CA PRO A 279 -4.30 1.94 -17.43
C PRO A 279 -5.06 3.08 -16.77
N PRO A 280 -5.43 2.97 -15.49
CA PRO A 280 -6.03 4.08 -14.76
C PRO A 280 -5.02 5.21 -14.58
N GLU A 281 -5.51 6.42 -14.35
CA GLU A 281 -4.70 7.48 -13.77
C GLU A 281 -4.21 7.05 -12.38
N PHE A 282 -3.11 7.65 -11.92
CA PHE A 282 -2.57 7.38 -10.59
C PHE A 282 -2.53 8.62 -9.72
N ASN A 283 -2.90 8.46 -8.47
CA ASN A 283 -2.57 9.45 -7.46
C ASN A 283 -1.12 9.24 -7.00
N GLY A 284 -0.35 10.32 -7.07
CA GLY A 284 1.02 10.36 -6.58
C GLY A 284 1.11 10.99 -5.20
N VAL A 285 2.18 10.67 -4.48
CA VAL A 285 2.43 11.14 -3.12
C VAL A 285 3.91 11.42 -2.88
N SER A 286 4.19 12.40 -2.02
CA SER A 286 5.50 12.58 -1.40
C SER A 286 5.46 12.12 0.05
N CYS A 287 6.50 11.38 0.46
CA CYS A 287 6.71 11.00 1.85
C CYS A 287 8.11 11.42 2.26
N LEU A 288 8.20 12.27 3.29
CA LEU A 288 9.46 12.75 3.84
C LEU A 288 9.69 12.10 5.20
N TYR A 289 10.86 11.51 5.38
CA TYR A 289 11.28 10.92 6.64
C TYR A 289 12.33 11.79 7.31
N PHE A 290 12.12 12.07 8.59
CA PHE A 290 13.04 12.87 9.41
C PHE A 290 13.49 12.09 10.64
N GLU A 291 14.79 12.16 10.93
CA GLU A 291 15.35 11.84 12.22
C GLU A 291 15.04 12.97 13.19
N ALA A 292 14.51 12.65 14.35
CA ALA A 292 14.32 13.59 15.45
C ALA A 292 15.07 13.07 16.71
N PRO A 293 15.70 13.96 17.51
CA PRO A 293 16.38 13.56 18.75
C PRO A 293 15.42 12.97 19.78
N THR A 294 14.20 13.44 19.79
CA THR A 294 13.11 12.95 20.65
C THR A 294 11.81 12.88 19.87
N PRO A 295 10.92 11.91 20.18
CA PRO A 295 9.65 11.80 19.50
C PRO A 295 8.74 13.00 19.82
N PRO A 296 8.25 13.75 18.80
CA PRO A 296 7.33 14.87 19.03
C PRO A 296 5.95 14.43 19.49
N LEU A 297 5.56 13.22 19.20
CA LEU A 297 4.37 12.51 19.69
C LEU A 297 4.83 11.18 20.26
N ARG A 298 4.53 10.90 21.52
CA ARG A 298 4.98 9.69 22.23
C ARG A 298 3.92 8.59 22.24
N GLU A 299 3.29 8.38 21.11
CA GLU A 299 2.22 7.39 20.94
C GLU A 299 2.24 6.81 19.51
N PRO A 300 1.85 5.56 19.31
CA PRO A 300 1.70 4.94 18.00
C PRO A 300 0.42 5.47 17.31
N ILE A 301 0.34 6.76 17.04
CA ILE A 301 -0.89 7.41 16.57
C ILE A 301 -0.68 8.16 15.26
N LEU A 302 -1.73 8.16 14.42
CA LEU A 302 -1.78 8.99 13.22
C LEU A 302 -2.18 10.42 13.60
N ALA A 303 -1.37 11.39 13.19
CA ALA A 303 -1.66 12.82 13.31
C ALA A 303 -2.16 13.35 11.96
N LEU A 304 -3.30 14.05 11.96
CA LEU A 304 -3.99 14.58 10.80
C LEU A 304 -4.00 16.10 10.78
N ASN A 305 -3.90 16.69 9.60
CA ASN A 305 -4.02 18.12 9.39
C ASN A 305 -5.48 18.55 9.26
N GLY A 306 -6.12 18.85 10.37
CA GLY A 306 -7.52 19.32 10.39
C GLY A 306 -7.69 20.82 10.16
N ASP A 307 -6.60 21.60 10.19
CA ASP A 307 -6.61 23.02 9.81
C ASP A 307 -6.62 23.20 8.28
N GLY A 308 -6.17 22.19 7.53
CA GLY A 308 -6.08 22.24 6.07
C GLY A 308 -5.02 23.19 5.54
N THR A 309 -4.14 23.72 6.39
CA THR A 309 -3.06 24.65 6.05
C THR A 309 -1.71 23.92 5.95
N GLY A 310 -0.82 24.41 5.09
CA GLY A 310 0.49 23.79 4.85
C GLY A 310 0.42 22.50 4.01
N PRO A 311 1.59 21.90 3.70
CA PRO A 311 1.65 20.78 2.78
C PRO A 311 1.33 19.42 3.42
N ILE A 312 1.52 19.23 4.72
CA ILE A 312 1.40 17.92 5.38
C ILE A 312 -0.08 17.55 5.50
N ASN A 313 -0.45 16.40 4.95
CA ASN A 313 -1.76 15.81 5.15
C ASN A 313 -1.84 15.04 6.47
N ASN A 314 -0.84 14.19 6.71
CA ASN A 314 -0.74 13.40 7.93
C ASN A 314 0.72 13.14 8.31
N LEU A 315 0.92 12.85 9.59
CA LEU A 315 2.22 12.58 10.19
C LEU A 315 2.09 11.39 11.15
N THR A 316 3.17 10.63 11.27
CA THR A 316 3.31 9.56 12.27
C THR A 316 4.76 9.48 12.74
N VAL A 317 4.97 9.19 14.02
CA VAL A 317 6.27 8.82 14.56
C VAL A 317 6.39 7.30 14.47
N MET A 318 7.06 6.81 13.43
CA MET A 318 7.13 5.37 13.12
C MET A 318 7.85 4.57 14.21
N SER A 319 8.85 5.16 14.86
CA SER A 319 9.55 4.55 15.99
C SER A 319 8.66 4.35 17.24
N GLU A 320 7.58 5.12 17.39
CA GLU A 320 6.57 4.90 18.43
C GLU A 320 5.62 3.74 18.09
N VAL A 321 5.44 3.48 16.81
CA VAL A 321 4.67 2.32 16.36
C VAL A 321 5.48 1.04 16.52
N SER A 322 6.75 1.06 16.09
CA SER A 322 7.69 -0.03 16.29
C SER A 322 9.11 0.50 16.52
N ALA A 323 9.72 0.14 17.63
CA ALA A 323 11.09 0.53 17.96
C ALA A 323 12.12 0.09 16.90
N CYS A 324 11.81 -0.91 16.07
CA CYS A 324 12.70 -1.35 15.00
C CYS A 324 12.89 -0.31 13.88
N TYR A 325 12.01 0.69 13.77
CA TYR A 325 12.09 1.72 12.72
C TYR A 325 13.20 2.75 12.93
N ALA A 326 13.75 2.86 14.12
CA ALA A 326 14.83 3.81 14.41
C ALA A 326 15.93 3.20 15.29
N PRO A 327 17.17 3.68 15.20
CA PRO A 327 18.20 3.37 16.18
C PRO A 327 17.78 3.82 17.59
N GLU A 328 18.34 3.16 18.60
CA GLU A 328 18.10 3.51 20.00
C GLU A 328 18.42 5.00 20.28
N GLY A 329 17.56 5.66 21.04
CA GLY A 329 17.70 7.08 21.39
C GLY A 329 17.31 8.05 20.27
N LYS A 330 16.77 7.57 19.14
CA LYS A 330 16.32 8.39 18.02
C LYS A 330 14.84 8.13 17.68
N ALA A 331 14.19 9.10 17.07
CA ALA A 331 12.83 8.97 16.58
C ALA A 331 12.77 9.14 15.07
N LEU A 332 11.88 8.37 14.41
CA LEU A 332 11.58 8.47 12.99
C LEU A 332 10.23 9.12 12.78
N VAL A 333 10.23 10.31 12.19
CA VAL A 333 9.02 11.04 11.83
C VAL A 333 8.74 10.87 10.34
N SER A 334 7.56 10.39 9.99
CA SER A 334 7.05 10.26 8.62
C SER A 334 6.02 11.34 8.35
N ALA A 335 6.23 12.18 7.33
CA ALA A 335 5.29 13.20 6.87
C ALA A 335 4.82 12.90 5.46
N THR A 336 3.50 12.81 5.28
CA THR A 336 2.85 12.56 3.99
C THR A 336 2.31 13.85 3.40
N VAL A 337 2.67 14.11 2.14
CA VAL A 337 2.22 15.28 1.36
C VAL A 337 1.55 14.81 0.09
N LEU A 338 0.26 15.10 -0.04
CA LEU A 338 -0.55 14.72 -1.20
C LEU A 338 -0.25 15.62 -2.41
N LYS A 339 -0.37 15.06 -3.62
CA LYS A 339 -0.22 15.78 -4.91
C LYS A 339 1.16 16.43 -5.16
N ALA A 340 2.13 16.22 -4.28
CA ALA A 340 3.45 16.86 -4.34
C ALA A 340 4.58 15.95 -4.83
N TRP A 341 4.28 14.82 -5.47
CA TRP A 341 5.28 13.86 -5.94
C TRP A 341 6.26 14.46 -6.96
N ALA A 342 5.84 15.48 -7.71
CA ALA A 342 6.68 16.19 -8.67
C ALA A 342 7.52 17.33 -8.07
N SER A 343 7.26 17.69 -6.79
CA SER A 343 7.94 18.81 -6.13
C SER A 343 9.43 18.51 -5.91
N GLU A 344 10.27 19.51 -6.13
CA GLU A 344 11.70 19.43 -5.78
C GLU A 344 11.90 19.32 -4.28
N THR A 345 12.83 18.46 -3.87
CA THR A 345 13.09 18.17 -2.45
C THR A 345 13.34 19.41 -1.61
N PRO A 346 14.22 20.37 -1.99
CA PRO A 346 14.49 21.53 -1.15
C PRO A 346 13.28 22.46 -0.98
N VAL A 347 12.42 22.53 -1.99
CA VAL A 347 11.21 23.37 -1.94
C VAL A 347 10.18 22.75 -1.00
N LEU A 348 9.92 21.46 -1.16
CA LEU A 348 8.95 20.75 -0.31
C LEU A 348 9.43 20.63 1.13
N GLU A 349 10.72 20.33 1.35
CA GLU A 349 11.32 20.26 2.68
C GLU A 349 11.16 21.58 3.43
N ARG A 350 11.43 22.72 2.78
CA ARG A 350 11.28 24.05 3.41
C ARG A 350 9.85 24.28 3.88
N ALA A 351 8.85 23.94 3.05
CA ALA A 351 7.44 24.08 3.38
C ALA A 351 7.03 23.14 4.54
N VAL A 352 7.49 21.88 4.51
CA VAL A 352 7.26 20.89 5.57
C VAL A 352 7.89 21.34 6.89
N ARG A 353 9.12 21.85 6.87
CA ARG A 353 9.81 22.39 8.08
C ARG A 353 9.10 23.61 8.65
N ALA A 354 8.54 24.48 7.81
CA ALA A 354 7.75 25.60 8.29
C ALA A 354 6.51 25.11 9.07
N GLN A 355 5.82 24.10 8.55
CA GLN A 355 4.68 23.51 9.23
C GLN A 355 5.06 22.72 10.49
N PHE A 356 6.22 22.06 10.52
CA PHE A 356 6.73 21.41 11.73
C PHE A 356 7.01 22.44 12.85
N ARG A 357 7.56 23.61 12.51
CA ARG A 357 7.76 24.68 13.52
C ARG A 357 6.42 25.17 14.09
N ASP A 358 5.39 25.30 13.24
CA ASP A 358 4.05 25.66 13.71
C ASP A 358 3.46 24.56 14.63
N TRP A 359 3.67 23.30 14.30
CA TRP A 359 3.08 22.17 15.03
C TRP A 359 3.83 21.82 16.33
N PHE A 360 5.14 21.91 16.32
CA PHE A 360 6.02 21.37 17.37
C PHE A 360 7.02 22.38 17.93
N GLY A 361 7.04 23.62 17.43
CA GLY A 361 7.93 24.66 17.89
C GLY A 361 9.40 24.45 17.45
N GLU A 362 10.29 25.09 18.20
CA GLU A 362 11.74 25.15 17.87
C GLU A 362 12.45 23.79 17.85
N GLN A 363 11.92 22.76 18.55
CA GLN A 363 12.49 21.42 18.52
C GLN A 363 12.58 20.84 17.10
N ALA A 364 11.68 21.24 16.22
CA ALA A 364 11.66 20.80 14.83
C ALA A 364 12.87 21.28 14.00
N ASN A 365 13.60 22.31 14.45
CA ASN A 365 14.79 22.80 13.77
C ASN A 365 15.95 21.78 13.84
N ALA A 366 16.00 20.94 14.87
CA ALA A 366 17.00 19.90 15.05
C ALA A 366 16.75 18.66 14.20
N TRP A 367 15.60 18.55 13.51
CA TRP A 367 15.27 17.36 12.76
C TRP A 367 16.04 17.29 11.44
N LYS A 368 16.61 16.12 11.14
CA LYS A 368 17.40 15.87 9.94
C LYS A 368 16.54 15.14 8.90
N LEU A 369 16.46 15.67 7.67
CA LEU A 369 15.84 14.93 6.56
C LEU A 369 16.71 13.71 6.22
N LEU A 370 16.14 12.52 6.31
CA LEU A 370 16.76 11.26 5.91
C LEU A 370 16.49 10.95 4.44
N ARG A 371 15.24 11.06 4.04
CA ARG A 371 14.82 10.74 2.66
C ARG A 371 13.51 11.40 2.27
N HIS A 372 13.42 11.75 0.99
CA HIS A 372 12.19 12.14 0.33
C HIS A 372 11.84 11.10 -0.74
N TYR A 373 10.77 10.34 -0.52
CA TYR A 373 10.20 9.45 -1.54
C TYR A 373 9.18 10.22 -2.37
N ARG A 374 9.42 10.25 -3.68
CA ARG A 374 8.56 10.85 -4.70
C ARG A 374 7.89 9.73 -5.48
N ILE A 375 6.65 9.41 -5.16
CA ILE A 375 5.96 8.23 -5.69
C ILE A 375 4.88 8.71 -6.66
N LYS A 376 5.17 8.61 -7.95
CA LYS A 376 4.27 9.05 -9.03
C LYS A 376 3.04 8.14 -9.12
N HIS A 377 3.24 6.84 -9.13
CA HIS A 377 2.19 5.82 -9.29
C HIS A 377 1.93 5.12 -7.95
N ALA A 378 1.44 5.86 -6.95
CA ALA A 378 1.29 5.33 -5.61
C ALA A 378 0.03 4.47 -5.47
N VAL A 379 -1.11 4.95 -5.96
CA VAL A 379 -2.38 4.19 -5.97
C VAL A 379 -3.19 4.54 -7.21
N PRO A 380 -3.87 3.58 -7.86
CA PRO A 380 -4.80 3.86 -8.94
C PRO A 380 -5.90 4.83 -8.50
N PHE A 381 -6.12 5.89 -9.29
CA PHE A 381 -7.24 6.79 -9.07
C PHE A 381 -8.52 6.17 -9.64
N GLN A 382 -9.44 5.85 -8.79
CA GLN A 382 -10.64 5.07 -9.11
C GLN A 382 -11.90 5.86 -8.78
N THR A 383 -12.52 6.46 -9.78
CA THR A 383 -13.84 7.10 -9.68
C THR A 383 -15.00 6.12 -9.85
N SER A 384 -14.70 4.92 -10.35
CA SER A 384 -15.57 3.76 -10.44
C SER A 384 -14.82 2.51 -10.01
N SER A 385 -15.53 1.44 -9.72
CA SER A 385 -14.91 0.15 -9.36
C SER A 385 -14.54 -0.60 -10.64
N PRO A 386 -13.25 -0.78 -10.94
CA PRO A 386 -12.87 -1.59 -12.08
C PRO A 386 -13.22 -3.05 -11.81
N LEU A 387 -13.54 -3.77 -12.87
CA LEU A 387 -13.69 -5.22 -12.86
C LEU A 387 -12.92 -5.76 -14.06
N VAL A 388 -11.64 -6.05 -13.86
CA VAL A 388 -10.77 -6.59 -14.89
C VAL A 388 -10.75 -8.11 -14.77
N ALA A 389 -11.20 -8.80 -15.82
CA ALA A 389 -11.15 -10.26 -15.86
C ALA A 389 -9.68 -10.73 -15.78
N PRO A 390 -9.38 -11.78 -14.99
CA PRO A 390 -8.02 -12.28 -14.86
C PRO A 390 -7.43 -12.77 -16.20
N ARG A 391 -8.25 -13.31 -17.10
CA ARG A 391 -7.83 -13.77 -18.42
C ARG A 391 -7.94 -12.66 -19.46
N VAL A 392 -6.83 -12.32 -20.08
CA VAL A 392 -6.77 -11.36 -21.21
C VAL A 392 -6.97 -12.07 -22.56
N ARG A 393 -6.27 -13.18 -22.73
CA ARG A 393 -6.38 -14.09 -23.90
C ARG A 393 -5.86 -15.47 -23.49
N LYS A 394 -5.99 -16.45 -24.41
CA LYS A 394 -5.49 -17.81 -24.16
C LYS A 394 -4.03 -17.80 -23.74
N GLY A 395 -3.72 -18.34 -22.56
CA GLY A 395 -2.39 -18.42 -21.98
C GLY A 395 -1.82 -17.10 -21.47
N VAL A 396 -2.60 -16.00 -21.42
CA VAL A 396 -2.15 -14.71 -20.87
C VAL A 396 -3.16 -14.17 -19.89
N TYR A 397 -2.69 -13.89 -18.67
CA TYR A 397 -3.48 -13.44 -17.54
C TYR A 397 -2.92 -12.13 -16.98
N VAL A 398 -3.75 -11.41 -16.23
CA VAL A 398 -3.38 -10.15 -15.57
C VAL A 398 -3.83 -10.16 -14.12
N CYS A 399 -3.03 -9.58 -13.25
CA CYS A 399 -3.40 -9.30 -11.86
C CYS A 399 -2.70 -8.03 -11.35
N GLY A 400 -3.24 -7.45 -10.30
CA GLY A 400 -2.74 -6.22 -9.70
C GLY A 400 -3.85 -5.50 -8.93
N ASP A 401 -3.50 -4.47 -8.19
CA ASP A 401 -4.46 -3.64 -7.47
C ASP A 401 -5.38 -2.81 -8.40
N HIS A 402 -4.98 -2.65 -9.65
CA HIS A 402 -5.76 -1.99 -10.69
C HIS A 402 -6.89 -2.88 -11.27
N CYS A 403 -6.90 -4.16 -10.94
CA CYS A 403 -7.93 -5.09 -11.42
C CYS A 403 -9.21 -5.08 -10.57
N ASP A 404 -9.16 -4.49 -9.38
CA ASP A 404 -10.27 -4.39 -8.42
C ASP A 404 -10.15 -3.09 -7.63
N VAL A 405 -10.92 -2.92 -6.56
CA VAL A 405 -10.83 -1.78 -5.63
C VAL A 405 -9.44 -1.75 -4.97
N ALA A 406 -8.59 -0.84 -5.42
CA ALA A 406 -7.15 -0.82 -5.12
C ALA A 406 -6.82 -0.83 -3.63
N SER A 407 -6.14 -1.88 -3.20
CA SER A 407 -5.59 -2.08 -1.85
C SER A 407 -4.53 -3.19 -1.85
N LEU A 408 -3.78 -3.33 -0.75
CA LEU A 408 -2.87 -4.45 -0.56
C LEU A 408 -3.62 -5.80 -0.65
N ASP A 409 -4.79 -5.89 -0.02
CA ASP A 409 -5.63 -7.08 0.03
C ASP A 409 -6.16 -7.47 -1.36
N SER A 410 -6.66 -6.49 -2.12
CA SER A 410 -7.15 -6.75 -3.47
C SER A 410 -6.05 -7.09 -4.47
N ALA A 411 -4.85 -6.56 -4.29
CA ALA A 411 -3.70 -6.98 -5.08
C ALA A 411 -3.38 -8.46 -4.87
N MET A 412 -3.36 -8.92 -3.62
CA MET A 412 -3.19 -10.35 -3.30
C MET A 412 -4.34 -11.21 -3.84
N ALA A 413 -5.60 -10.76 -3.62
CA ALA A 413 -6.80 -11.45 -4.11
C ALA A 413 -6.81 -11.59 -5.63
N SER A 414 -6.41 -10.53 -6.34
CA SER A 414 -6.28 -10.52 -7.80
C SER A 414 -5.23 -11.53 -8.29
N GLY A 415 -4.08 -11.62 -7.60
CA GLY A 415 -3.06 -12.63 -7.89
C GLY A 415 -3.58 -14.05 -7.76
N ARG A 416 -4.31 -14.34 -6.67
CA ARG A 416 -4.95 -15.65 -6.46
C ARG A 416 -6.04 -15.92 -7.49
N ALA A 417 -6.82 -14.91 -7.87
CA ALA A 417 -7.87 -15.07 -8.89
C ALA A 417 -7.28 -15.41 -10.27
N ALA A 418 -6.17 -14.77 -10.65
CA ALA A 418 -5.46 -15.10 -11.90
C ALA A 418 -4.93 -16.54 -11.88
N ALA A 419 -4.36 -16.98 -10.76
CA ALA A 419 -3.93 -18.35 -10.57
C ALA A 419 -5.09 -19.35 -10.65
N ALA A 420 -6.20 -19.08 -10.00
CA ALA A 420 -7.40 -19.94 -10.03
C ALA A 420 -7.96 -20.09 -11.46
N CYS A 421 -8.09 -18.97 -12.17
CA CYS A 421 -8.54 -18.96 -13.57
C CYS A 421 -7.64 -19.81 -14.48
N LEU A 422 -6.31 -19.72 -14.30
CA LEU A 422 -5.35 -20.54 -15.05
C LEU A 422 -5.52 -22.05 -14.75
N LEU A 423 -5.67 -22.40 -13.47
CA LEU A 423 -5.84 -23.78 -13.04
C LEU A 423 -7.15 -24.40 -13.54
N GLU A 424 -8.24 -23.66 -13.52
CA GLU A 424 -9.53 -24.08 -14.08
C GLU A 424 -9.42 -24.37 -15.57
N GLU A 425 -8.76 -23.48 -16.34
CA GLU A 425 -8.54 -23.72 -17.77
C GLU A 425 -7.65 -24.93 -18.05
N ARG A 426 -6.65 -25.18 -17.20
CA ARG A 426 -5.76 -26.36 -17.33
C ARG A 426 -6.57 -27.64 -17.07
N ALA A 427 -7.39 -27.67 -16.03
CA ALA A 427 -8.25 -28.80 -15.70
C ALA A 427 -9.27 -29.08 -16.82
N ALA A 428 -9.82 -28.05 -17.46
CA ALA A 428 -10.77 -28.22 -18.56
C ALA A 428 -10.13 -28.78 -19.86
N ARG A 429 -8.80 -28.82 -19.96
CA ARG A 429 -8.04 -29.32 -21.13
C ARG A 429 -7.44 -30.72 -20.90
N ALA A 430 -7.35 -31.14 -19.64
CA ALA A 430 -6.88 -32.46 -19.24
C ALA A 430 -8.01 -33.50 -19.33
#